data_a2cc00a8a3fe9290f248e13ffb9013d0
#
_entry.id   a2cc00a8a3fe9290f248e13ffb9013d0
#
_cell.length_a   1.000
_cell.length_b   1.000
_cell.length_c   1.000
_cell.angle_alpha   90.00
_cell.angle_beta   90.00
_cell.angle_gamma   90.00
#
_symmetry.space_group_name_H-M   'P 1'
#
loop_
_entity.id
_entity.type
_entity.pdbx_description
1 polymer ?
#
loop_
_entity_poly.entity_id
_entity_poly.type
_entity_poly.pdbx_seq_one_letter_code
_entity_poly.pdbx_strand_id
1 'polypeptide(L)'
;MRSGGRRGAGWSKRAPRMAAGWVAAWMVAAPAAAGAPQGTVSNGKAAIRFEEIGARASARMIHHTRRFHGPKADILEMFTSGGAAVAVGDYDNDGYDDLFVTDSDAGRTCHLLHNNGDLTFTDVTAEAGVGKGNDEHSIVSDALWFDYDNDGRLDLLVARFGTPILYHNEGNGKFRDVTAQSGLNKFGNTIAVIAFDYDNDGYLDLLFGNYFKPVDLFALKDPHVLPNNLDQATNGGGVTLWHNQGNGTFVDVTEKAGLGKHTGWTLDVGHADFDNDGWQDIYLADDYGTDRLFLNNRDGTFRDVTEEAIGIDTKKGMNVDVADYDRDGWLDIYVTNITDEYMQECNMLWHNNGVDAAGKLTFTDLSRETGTCSTLWGWGAKFGDFDNDGWVDLFAADGLRSAGDKNYIPVLLEMIITPNVDFADVNSWPAIGDMSWSGHERKKLFRNLGGSVFKEIAHEAGVDNDLDGRGVAVADFDNDGLLDIYETNANQPSLLYHNVTAEHGHWLELKLVGTRSNRDAIGARVTVKAGGALLIREVNGGNGYASQSSTRVHVGLGAATHIDELEVRWPSGRREKVPLASVPVDHIYYLKEGAGVVTAAAAGFGKAILRGGAKTILRGGAP
;
A
#
# COMPACT_ATOMS: atom_id res chain seq x y z
N MET A 1 80.62 -7.14 29.25
CA MET A 1 80.60 -5.64 29.20
C MET A 1 79.20 -5.18 28.79
N ARG A 2 78.57 -4.40 29.69
CA ARG A 2 77.43 -3.50 29.49
C ARG A 2 76.18 -4.04 28.75
N SER A 3 75.08 -4.49 29.37
CA SER A 3 74.00 -3.75 30.02
C SER A 3 73.23 -2.82 29.04
N GLY A 4 72.02 -3.18 28.74
CA GLY A 4 71.05 -2.34 28.05
C GLY A 4 69.62 -2.85 28.30
N GLY A 5 68.97 -2.32 29.32
CA GLY A 5 67.61 -2.72 29.70
C GLY A 5 66.55 -2.27 28.72
N ARG A 6 65.55 -3.09 28.49
CA ARG A 6 64.29 -2.71 27.85
C ARG A 6 63.17 -2.63 28.87
N ARG A 7 62.63 -1.43 29.01
CA ARG A 7 61.40 -1.15 29.76
C ARG A 7 60.21 -1.73 29.03
N GLY A 8 59.41 -2.54 29.70
CA GLY A 8 58.14 -3.01 29.21
C GLY A 8 57.08 -1.89 29.27
N ALA A 9 56.41 -1.65 28.14
CA ALA A 9 55.22 -0.85 28.06
C ALA A 9 54.00 -1.75 28.28
N GLY A 10 53.32 -1.59 29.40
CA GLY A 10 52.06 -2.25 29.70
C GLY A 10 50.95 -1.65 28.84
N TRP A 11 50.32 -2.46 28.06
CA TRP A 11 49.10 -2.13 27.36
C TRP A 11 47.92 -2.46 28.29
N SER A 12 47.30 -1.41 28.88
CA SER A 12 46.02 -1.53 29.54
C SER A 12 44.92 -1.68 28.48
N LYS A 13 44.27 -2.85 28.42
CA LYS A 13 43.04 -3.06 27.71
C LYS A 13 41.94 -2.23 28.37
N ARG A 14 41.61 -1.08 27.80
CA ARG A 14 40.35 -0.39 28.07
C ARG A 14 39.28 -1.00 27.17
N ALA A 15 38.33 -1.69 27.76
CA ALA A 15 37.08 -2.03 27.12
C ALA A 15 36.29 -0.72 26.82
N PRO A 16 35.58 -0.63 25.69
CA PRO A 16 34.69 0.50 25.46
C PRO A 16 33.51 0.41 26.44
N ARG A 17 33.35 1.41 27.26
CA ARG A 17 32.12 1.66 28.02
C ARG A 17 31.07 2.08 26.99
N MET A 18 30.18 1.18 26.62
CA MET A 18 28.93 1.56 25.95
C MET A 18 28.04 2.31 26.93
N ALA A 19 27.44 3.33 26.40
CA ALA A 19 26.68 4.35 27.08
C ALA A 19 25.39 3.79 27.70
N ALA A 20 25.37 3.61 28.99
CA ALA A 20 24.15 3.71 29.79
C ALA A 20 23.89 5.20 30.01
N GLY A 21 23.25 5.87 29.10
CA GLY A 21 23.11 7.32 29.13
C GLY A 21 21.84 7.92 28.53
N TRP A 22 20.83 7.14 28.17
CA TRP A 22 19.66 7.67 27.45
C TRP A 22 18.32 7.60 28.17
N VAL A 23 18.23 7.20 29.41
CA VAL A 23 16.94 7.13 30.17
C VAL A 23 16.73 8.26 31.20
N ALA A 24 17.67 9.18 31.39
CA ALA A 24 17.59 10.17 32.49
C ALA A 24 17.54 11.64 32.05
N ALA A 25 17.14 12.01 30.84
CA ALA A 25 17.24 13.41 30.38
C ALA A 25 15.96 14.04 29.79
N TRP A 26 14.77 13.48 29.96
CA TRP A 26 13.53 14.07 29.42
C TRP A 26 12.47 14.42 30.48
N MET A 27 12.86 15.00 31.61
CA MET A 27 11.97 15.80 32.43
C MET A 27 12.48 17.23 32.47
N VAL A 28 12.34 17.96 31.38
CA VAL A 28 12.40 19.41 31.35
C VAL A 28 11.06 19.91 30.85
N ALA A 29 10.31 20.55 31.73
CA ALA A 29 9.04 21.18 31.40
C ALA A 29 9.20 22.13 30.20
N ALA A 30 8.44 21.89 29.14
CA ALA A 30 8.31 22.81 28.03
C ALA A 30 7.57 24.07 28.51
N PRO A 31 8.00 25.28 28.11
CA PRO A 31 7.20 26.48 28.31
C PRO A 31 5.96 26.42 27.39
N ALA A 32 4.80 26.78 27.96
CA ALA A 32 3.56 26.92 27.23
C ALA A 32 3.77 27.79 25.98
N ALA A 33 3.63 27.22 24.79
CA ALA A 33 3.59 27.96 23.54
C ALA A 33 2.34 28.83 23.54
N ALA A 34 2.52 30.12 23.34
CA ALA A 34 1.44 31.08 23.16
C ALA A 34 0.64 30.70 21.93
N GLY A 35 -0.68 30.62 22.09
CA GLY A 35 -1.61 30.20 21.05
C GLY A 35 -1.45 31.03 19.77
N ALA A 36 -1.28 30.32 18.67
CA ALA A 36 -1.51 30.88 17.35
C ALA A 36 -3.00 31.29 17.21
N PRO A 37 -3.32 32.36 16.48
CA PRO A 37 -4.70 32.77 16.35
C PRO A 37 -5.51 31.69 15.62
N GLN A 38 -6.52 31.15 16.28
CA GLN A 38 -7.54 30.31 15.66
C GLN A 38 -8.30 31.20 14.65
N GLY A 39 -7.85 31.15 13.41
CA GLY A 39 -8.65 31.64 12.30
C GLY A 39 -9.87 30.74 12.17
N THR A 40 -11.05 31.27 12.48
CA THR A 40 -12.33 30.62 12.18
C THR A 40 -12.49 30.55 10.68
N VAL A 41 -12.07 29.47 10.05
CA VAL A 41 -12.44 29.12 8.68
C VAL A 41 -13.79 28.42 8.76
N SER A 42 -14.87 29.17 8.84
CA SER A 42 -16.20 28.69 8.51
C SER A 42 -16.39 28.82 7.00
N ASN A 43 -15.78 27.97 6.21
CA ASN A 43 -16.29 27.70 4.87
C ASN A 43 -17.31 26.57 5.05
N GLY A 44 -18.59 26.88 4.80
CA GLY A 44 -19.70 25.93 4.84
C GLY A 44 -19.66 24.92 3.70
N LYS A 45 -18.57 24.15 3.60
CA LYS A 45 -18.51 22.91 2.83
C LYS A 45 -19.03 21.78 3.70
N ALA A 46 -19.88 20.92 3.14
CA ALA A 46 -20.40 19.75 3.82
C ALA A 46 -19.24 18.86 4.30
N ALA A 47 -19.46 18.18 5.40
CA ALA A 47 -18.49 17.24 5.94
C ALA A 47 -18.52 15.96 5.09
N ILE A 48 -17.34 15.40 4.80
CA ILE A 48 -17.19 14.03 4.30
C ILE A 48 -17.95 13.08 5.23
N ARG A 49 -18.71 12.15 4.66
CA ARG A 49 -19.56 11.23 5.39
C ARG A 49 -19.54 9.85 4.78
N PHE A 50 -19.42 8.85 5.65
CA PHE A 50 -19.50 7.45 5.29
C PHE A 50 -20.58 6.73 6.09
N GLU A 51 -21.11 5.64 5.51
CA GLU A 51 -22.01 4.69 6.16
C GLU A 51 -21.39 3.29 6.07
N GLU A 52 -21.19 2.60 7.21
CA GLU A 52 -20.73 1.20 7.20
C GLU A 52 -21.85 0.30 6.70
N ILE A 53 -21.65 -0.38 5.58
CA ILE A 53 -22.64 -1.19 4.88
C ILE A 53 -22.23 -2.66 4.72
N GLY A 54 -21.05 -3.08 5.15
CA GLY A 54 -20.46 -4.39 4.86
C GLY A 54 -21.38 -5.57 5.16
N ALA A 55 -22.15 -5.51 6.27
CA ALA A 55 -23.10 -6.56 6.61
C ALA A 55 -24.29 -6.63 5.64
N ARG A 56 -24.89 -5.47 5.28
CA ARG A 56 -26.02 -5.42 4.34
C ARG A 56 -25.58 -5.68 2.90
N ALA A 57 -24.34 -5.32 2.58
CA ALA A 57 -23.73 -5.54 1.29
C ALA A 57 -23.27 -6.99 1.06
N SER A 58 -23.30 -7.86 2.08
CA SER A 58 -22.71 -9.21 2.05
C SER A 58 -21.19 -9.20 1.76
N ALA A 59 -20.51 -8.11 2.13
CA ALA A 59 -19.08 -7.90 1.93
C ALA A 59 -18.25 -8.02 3.23
N ARG A 60 -18.88 -8.41 4.35
CA ARG A 60 -18.22 -8.52 5.66
C ARG A 60 -17.59 -9.91 5.80
N MET A 61 -16.26 -9.99 5.57
CA MET A 61 -15.48 -11.21 5.76
C MET A 61 -14.73 -11.15 7.10
N ILE A 62 -14.48 -12.30 7.73
CA ILE A 62 -13.69 -12.37 8.96
C ILE A 62 -12.35 -13.00 8.62
N HIS A 63 -11.29 -12.23 8.78
CA HIS A 63 -9.93 -12.73 8.67
C HIS A 63 -9.54 -13.53 9.93
N HIS A 64 -8.72 -14.58 9.76
CA HIS A 64 -8.14 -15.36 10.84
C HIS A 64 -6.62 -15.41 10.66
N THR A 65 -5.89 -14.85 11.63
CA THR A 65 -4.43 -14.96 11.68
C THR A 65 -4.01 -16.43 11.81
N ARG A 66 -2.94 -16.82 11.14
CA ARG A 66 -2.37 -18.17 11.20
C ARG A 66 -2.06 -18.57 12.63
N ARG A 67 -2.55 -19.73 13.06
CA ARG A 67 -2.22 -20.32 14.35
C ARG A 67 -1.01 -21.23 14.25
N PHE A 68 -0.07 -21.01 15.15
CA PHE A 68 1.09 -21.87 15.33
C PHE A 68 0.90 -22.79 16.55
N HIS A 69 1.83 -23.73 16.72
CA HIS A 69 1.83 -24.66 17.85
C HIS A 69 3.17 -24.62 18.58
N GLY A 70 3.14 -24.78 19.90
CA GLY A 70 4.34 -24.81 20.72
C GLY A 70 4.53 -23.59 21.63
N PRO A 71 5.65 -23.51 22.34
CA PRO A 71 5.86 -22.53 23.42
C PRO A 71 5.92 -21.06 22.97
N LYS A 72 6.18 -20.82 21.68
CA LYS A 72 6.33 -19.46 21.09
C LYS A 72 5.36 -19.22 19.93
N ALA A 73 4.27 -19.98 19.91
CA ALA A 73 3.24 -19.87 18.90
C ALA A 73 2.72 -18.44 18.76
N ASP A 74 2.38 -17.80 19.87
CA ASP A 74 1.83 -16.45 19.94
C ASP A 74 2.78 -15.35 19.43
N ILE A 75 4.10 -15.54 19.57
CA ILE A 75 5.09 -14.62 19.01
C ILE A 75 5.14 -14.76 17.47
N LEU A 76 5.18 -15.99 16.94
CA LEU A 76 5.15 -16.21 15.49
C LEU A 76 3.82 -15.76 14.88
N GLU A 77 2.70 -16.00 15.57
CA GLU A 77 1.38 -15.50 15.17
C GLU A 77 1.38 -13.97 15.04
N MET A 78 2.02 -13.26 15.96
CA MET A 78 2.12 -11.80 15.92
C MET A 78 2.93 -11.33 14.71
N PHE A 79 4.11 -11.86 14.49
CA PHE A 79 4.98 -11.49 13.36
C PHE A 79 4.41 -11.92 11.98
N THR A 80 3.40 -12.78 11.95
CA THR A 80 2.73 -13.21 10.72
C THR A 80 1.28 -12.70 10.63
N SER A 81 0.86 -11.78 11.51
CA SER A 81 -0.53 -11.30 11.59
C SER A 81 -0.89 -10.26 10.50
N GLY A 82 0.01 -10.00 9.59
CA GLY A 82 -0.14 -8.97 8.55
C GLY A 82 -1.06 -9.34 7.38
N GLY A 83 -1.51 -10.59 7.26
CA GLY A 83 -2.12 -11.13 6.05
C GLY A 83 -3.61 -10.83 5.83
N ALA A 84 -4.22 -9.91 6.56
CA ALA A 84 -5.57 -9.44 6.27
C ALA A 84 -5.53 -8.46 5.08
N ALA A 85 -5.55 -8.99 3.87
CA ALA A 85 -5.39 -8.20 2.65
C ALA A 85 -6.70 -8.12 1.82
N VAL A 86 -6.75 -7.12 0.94
CA VAL A 86 -7.80 -6.94 -0.05
C VAL A 86 -7.23 -6.46 -1.38
N ALA A 87 -7.66 -7.07 -2.48
CA ALA A 87 -7.38 -6.60 -3.83
C ALA A 87 -8.69 -6.24 -4.54
N VAL A 88 -8.74 -5.03 -5.11
CA VAL A 88 -9.88 -4.50 -5.86
C VAL A 88 -9.60 -4.56 -7.36
N GLY A 89 -10.55 -5.08 -8.15
CA GLY A 89 -10.43 -5.11 -9.61
C GLY A 89 -11.66 -5.73 -10.29
N ASP A 90 -12.00 -5.24 -11.46
CA ASP A 90 -13.08 -5.74 -12.32
C ASP A 90 -12.60 -7.00 -13.05
N TYR A 91 -12.68 -8.19 -12.38
CA TYR A 91 -12.10 -9.43 -12.91
C TYR A 91 -12.88 -10.04 -14.09
N ASP A 92 -14.17 -9.71 -14.22
CA ASP A 92 -15.02 -10.24 -15.29
C ASP A 92 -15.38 -9.20 -16.35
N ASN A 93 -14.82 -8.00 -16.25
CA ASN A 93 -14.98 -6.89 -17.19
C ASN A 93 -16.44 -6.43 -17.33
N ASP A 94 -17.22 -6.45 -16.24
CA ASP A 94 -18.61 -5.99 -16.25
C ASP A 94 -18.75 -4.48 -15.95
N GLY A 95 -17.66 -3.82 -15.53
CA GLY A 95 -17.57 -2.38 -15.25
C GLY A 95 -17.78 -2.01 -13.79
N TYR A 96 -17.88 -2.99 -12.89
CA TYR A 96 -17.88 -2.79 -11.46
C TYR A 96 -16.65 -3.46 -10.85
N ASP A 97 -16.03 -2.80 -9.88
CA ASP A 97 -14.87 -3.37 -9.19
C ASP A 97 -15.31 -4.43 -8.17
N ASP A 98 -14.67 -5.58 -8.22
CA ASP A 98 -14.85 -6.73 -7.35
C ASP A 98 -13.82 -6.75 -6.24
N LEU A 99 -14.00 -7.63 -5.24
CA LEU A 99 -13.12 -7.76 -4.09
C LEU A 99 -12.53 -9.17 -3.99
N PHE A 100 -11.20 -9.28 -3.86
CA PHE A 100 -10.58 -10.49 -3.35
C PHE A 100 -10.07 -10.22 -1.93
N VAL A 101 -10.62 -10.95 -0.94
CA VAL A 101 -10.32 -10.77 0.48
C VAL A 101 -9.63 -12.01 1.02
N THR A 102 -8.51 -11.83 1.70
CA THR A 102 -7.69 -12.94 2.17
C THR A 102 -8.09 -13.45 3.56
N ASP A 103 -7.76 -14.72 3.81
CA ASP A 103 -7.70 -15.33 5.14
C ASP A 103 -6.33 -16.03 5.27
N SER A 104 -5.77 -16.12 6.47
CA SER A 104 -4.41 -16.61 6.70
C SER A 104 -4.32 -17.91 7.50
N ASP A 105 -5.40 -18.38 8.16
CA ASP A 105 -5.33 -19.60 8.98
C ASP A 105 -5.50 -20.89 8.16
N ALA A 106 -4.89 -21.97 8.62
CA ALA A 106 -4.91 -23.26 7.94
C ALA A 106 -6.34 -23.76 7.71
N GLY A 107 -6.62 -24.20 6.49
CA GLY A 107 -7.93 -24.70 6.11
C GLY A 107 -9.02 -23.63 5.95
N ARG A 108 -8.65 -22.34 6.09
CA ARG A 108 -9.52 -21.22 5.76
C ARG A 108 -9.40 -20.87 4.29
N THR A 109 -10.44 -20.24 3.77
CA THR A 109 -10.59 -19.89 2.35
C THR A 109 -10.52 -18.38 2.19
N CYS A 110 -9.73 -17.89 1.25
CA CYS A 110 -9.86 -16.52 0.75
C CYS A 110 -11.20 -16.39 0.00
N HIS A 111 -11.69 -15.17 -0.19
CA HIS A 111 -13.01 -14.90 -0.76
C HIS A 111 -12.91 -14.01 -2.00
N LEU A 112 -13.50 -14.46 -3.11
CA LEU A 112 -13.79 -13.63 -4.29
C LEU A 112 -15.24 -13.19 -4.22
N LEU A 113 -15.45 -11.90 -4.07
CA LEU A 113 -16.76 -11.27 -3.92
C LEU A 113 -17.07 -10.49 -5.20
N HIS A 114 -17.99 -11.00 -6.02
CA HIS A 114 -18.47 -10.35 -7.22
C HIS A 114 -19.42 -9.21 -6.86
N ASN A 115 -19.17 -8.02 -7.41
CA ASN A 115 -20.01 -6.83 -7.22
C ASN A 115 -21.23 -6.88 -8.13
N ASN A 116 -22.43 -6.90 -7.56
CA ASN A 116 -23.67 -6.98 -8.33
C ASN A 116 -24.10 -5.62 -8.95
N GLY A 117 -23.31 -4.54 -8.75
CA GLY A 117 -23.58 -3.19 -9.25
C GLY A 117 -24.70 -2.43 -8.53
N ASP A 118 -25.04 -2.87 -7.30
CA ASP A 118 -26.07 -2.25 -6.47
C ASP A 118 -25.65 -2.14 -4.98
N LEU A 119 -24.32 -2.07 -4.74
CA LEU A 119 -23.70 -2.12 -3.42
C LEU A 119 -23.96 -3.44 -2.65
N THR A 120 -24.25 -4.52 -3.36
CA THR A 120 -24.26 -5.87 -2.80
C THR A 120 -23.23 -6.75 -3.50
N PHE A 121 -22.72 -7.74 -2.78
CA PHE A 121 -21.72 -8.65 -3.29
C PHE A 121 -22.18 -10.11 -3.19
N THR A 122 -21.72 -10.93 -4.13
CA THR A 122 -21.95 -12.38 -4.13
C THR A 122 -20.61 -13.10 -3.98
N ASP A 123 -20.47 -13.97 -2.98
CA ASP A 123 -19.28 -14.81 -2.85
C ASP A 123 -19.30 -15.90 -3.95
N VAL A 124 -18.37 -15.78 -4.89
CA VAL A 124 -18.21 -16.68 -6.05
C VAL A 124 -16.95 -17.53 -5.97
N THR A 125 -16.28 -17.56 -4.82
CA THR A 125 -14.98 -18.21 -4.60
C THR A 125 -14.95 -19.67 -5.05
N ALA A 126 -15.97 -20.44 -4.69
CA ALA A 126 -16.05 -21.87 -5.02
C ALA A 126 -16.23 -22.09 -6.52
N GLU A 127 -17.06 -21.26 -7.15
CA GLU A 127 -17.33 -21.28 -8.60
C GLU A 127 -16.08 -20.85 -9.38
N ALA A 128 -15.38 -19.83 -8.92
CA ALA A 128 -14.17 -19.32 -9.54
C ALA A 128 -12.96 -20.26 -9.38
N GLY A 129 -12.93 -21.02 -8.28
CA GLY A 129 -11.86 -21.98 -8.00
C GLY A 129 -10.60 -21.34 -7.37
N VAL A 130 -10.71 -20.15 -6.76
CA VAL A 130 -9.58 -19.36 -6.22
C VAL A 130 -9.46 -19.39 -4.70
N GLY A 131 -10.30 -20.17 -4.00
CA GLY A 131 -10.32 -20.21 -2.54
C GLY A 131 -9.14 -20.90 -1.87
N LYS A 132 -8.25 -21.55 -2.62
CA LYS A 132 -7.07 -22.21 -2.07
C LYS A 132 -5.97 -21.18 -1.81
N GLY A 133 -5.54 -21.06 -0.57
CA GLY A 133 -4.46 -20.14 -0.21
C GLY A 133 -3.62 -20.68 0.94
N ASN A 134 -4.28 -21.28 1.93
CA ASN A 134 -3.65 -21.67 3.19
C ASN A 134 -3.57 -23.20 3.32
N ASP A 135 -2.37 -23.71 3.52
CA ASP A 135 -2.09 -25.10 3.83
C ASP A 135 -1.26 -25.21 5.13
N GLU A 136 -0.76 -26.39 5.46
CA GLU A 136 0.00 -26.61 6.70
C GLU A 136 1.36 -25.88 6.73
N HIS A 137 1.88 -25.46 5.57
CA HIS A 137 3.20 -24.86 5.40
C HIS A 137 3.18 -23.51 4.69
N SER A 138 2.02 -22.86 4.60
CA SER A 138 1.90 -21.55 3.96
C SER A 138 0.87 -20.66 4.65
N ILE A 139 1.07 -19.34 4.53
CA ILE A 139 0.20 -18.31 5.07
C ILE A 139 -0.02 -17.29 3.97
N VAL A 140 -1.27 -17.05 3.59
CA VAL A 140 -1.59 -15.94 2.68
C VAL A 140 -1.32 -14.62 3.40
N SER A 141 -0.64 -13.72 2.70
CA SER A 141 -0.20 -12.41 3.21
C SER A 141 -0.75 -11.26 2.41
N ASP A 142 -0.88 -11.41 1.08
CA ASP A 142 -1.31 -10.34 0.19
C ASP A 142 -1.95 -10.92 -1.07
N ALA A 143 -2.59 -10.07 -1.89
CA ALA A 143 -3.16 -10.45 -3.17
C ALA A 143 -3.14 -9.29 -4.16
N LEU A 144 -3.04 -9.61 -5.45
CA LEU A 144 -2.90 -8.62 -6.52
C LEU A 144 -3.64 -9.05 -7.77
N TRP A 145 -4.45 -8.14 -8.33
CA TRP A 145 -5.01 -8.26 -9.68
C TRP A 145 -4.10 -7.59 -10.70
N PHE A 146 -3.78 -8.28 -11.80
CA PHE A 146 -3.02 -7.73 -12.92
C PHE A 146 -3.16 -8.62 -14.17
N ASP A 147 -3.08 -8.04 -15.34
CA ASP A 147 -3.10 -8.77 -16.61
C ASP A 147 -1.66 -9.12 -17.02
N TYR A 148 -1.17 -10.31 -16.58
CA TYR A 148 0.24 -10.68 -16.78
C TYR A 148 0.59 -11.08 -18.22
N ASP A 149 -0.39 -11.48 -19.02
CA ASP A 149 -0.18 -11.93 -20.40
C ASP A 149 -0.78 -11.00 -21.46
N ASN A 150 -1.30 -9.84 -21.03
CA ASN A 150 -1.91 -8.79 -21.86
C ASN A 150 -3.13 -9.26 -22.67
N ASP A 151 -3.89 -10.25 -22.18
CA ASP A 151 -5.06 -10.78 -22.86
C ASP A 151 -6.35 -9.98 -22.60
N GLY A 152 -6.31 -9.03 -21.68
CA GLY A 152 -7.40 -8.11 -21.32
C GLY A 152 -8.29 -8.62 -20.18
N ARG A 153 -7.86 -9.63 -19.47
CA ARG A 153 -8.50 -10.14 -18.26
C ARG A 153 -7.55 -10.03 -17.07
N LEU A 154 -8.05 -9.59 -15.94
CA LEU A 154 -7.26 -9.56 -14.73
C LEU A 154 -7.03 -10.97 -14.20
N ASP A 155 -5.77 -11.32 -14.02
CA ASP A 155 -5.30 -12.51 -13.34
C ASP A 155 -5.09 -12.24 -11.85
N LEU A 156 -4.97 -13.29 -11.04
CA LEU A 156 -4.85 -13.15 -9.59
C LEU A 156 -3.54 -13.75 -9.09
N LEU A 157 -2.71 -12.93 -8.47
CA LEU A 157 -1.57 -13.38 -7.66
C LEU A 157 -1.97 -13.40 -6.19
N VAL A 158 -1.69 -14.52 -5.50
CA VAL A 158 -1.83 -14.66 -4.06
C VAL A 158 -0.45 -14.84 -3.46
N ALA A 159 0.04 -13.82 -2.75
CA ALA A 159 1.32 -13.85 -2.06
C ALA A 159 1.22 -14.64 -0.75
N ARG A 160 2.33 -15.31 -0.37
CA ARG A 160 2.34 -16.16 0.82
C ARG A 160 3.70 -16.14 1.52
N PHE A 161 3.69 -16.34 2.80
CA PHE A 161 4.79 -17.03 3.46
C PHE A 161 4.75 -18.48 2.98
N GLY A 162 5.59 -18.79 2.01
CA GLY A 162 5.54 -20.02 1.23
C GLY A 162 5.77 -19.78 -0.26
N THR A 163 5.24 -20.65 -1.11
CA THR A 163 5.24 -20.45 -2.57
C THR A 163 3.98 -19.65 -2.94
N PRO A 164 4.07 -18.55 -3.70
CA PRO A 164 2.89 -17.79 -4.14
C PRO A 164 1.99 -18.65 -5.05
N ILE A 165 0.79 -18.20 -5.32
CA ILE A 165 -0.10 -18.82 -6.32
C ILE A 165 -0.43 -17.79 -7.38
N LEU A 166 -0.20 -18.13 -8.65
CA LEU A 166 -0.68 -17.36 -9.80
C LEU A 166 -1.85 -18.10 -10.44
N TYR A 167 -3.01 -17.45 -10.46
CA TYR A 167 -4.21 -17.90 -11.12
C TYR A 167 -4.42 -17.15 -12.44
N HIS A 168 -4.42 -17.87 -13.56
CA HIS A 168 -4.81 -17.32 -14.86
C HIS A 168 -6.33 -17.28 -14.99
N ASN A 169 -6.86 -16.15 -15.42
CA ASN A 169 -8.29 -15.95 -15.67
C ASN A 169 -8.71 -16.54 -17.02
N GLU A 170 -9.38 -17.68 -17.00
CA GLU A 170 -9.88 -18.36 -18.22
C GLU A 170 -11.10 -17.66 -18.84
N GLY A 171 -11.59 -16.55 -18.24
CA GLY A 171 -12.85 -15.93 -18.56
C GLY A 171 -14.06 -16.67 -17.96
N ASN A 172 -15.24 -16.08 -18.12
CA ASN A 172 -16.50 -16.62 -17.56
C ASN A 172 -16.42 -16.91 -16.04
N GLY A 173 -15.67 -16.12 -15.28
CA GLY A 173 -15.50 -16.25 -13.84
C GLY A 173 -14.76 -17.51 -13.40
N LYS A 174 -13.88 -18.08 -14.22
CA LYS A 174 -13.07 -19.26 -13.91
C LYS A 174 -11.58 -18.95 -13.94
N PHE A 175 -10.86 -19.55 -13.01
CA PHE A 175 -9.42 -19.39 -12.86
C PHE A 175 -8.72 -20.74 -12.84
N ARG A 176 -7.49 -20.77 -13.33
CA ARG A 176 -6.62 -21.93 -13.34
C ARG A 176 -5.27 -21.59 -12.70
N ASP A 177 -4.85 -22.40 -11.73
CA ASP A 177 -3.51 -22.29 -11.14
C ASP A 177 -2.43 -22.59 -12.20
N VAL A 178 -1.59 -21.59 -12.47
CA VAL A 178 -0.49 -21.64 -13.44
C VAL A 178 0.89 -21.45 -12.76
N THR A 179 0.97 -21.49 -11.43
CA THR A 179 2.19 -21.21 -10.67
C THR A 179 3.38 -22.03 -11.14
N ALA A 180 3.19 -23.34 -11.33
CA ALA A 180 4.28 -24.21 -11.76
C ALA A 180 4.80 -23.89 -13.16
N GLN A 181 3.92 -23.44 -14.07
CA GLN A 181 4.24 -23.09 -15.45
C GLN A 181 4.85 -21.69 -15.54
N SER A 182 4.44 -20.78 -14.66
CA SER A 182 4.90 -19.39 -14.69
C SER A 182 6.33 -19.19 -14.18
N GLY A 183 6.92 -20.17 -13.51
CA GLY A 183 8.24 -20.03 -12.88
C GLY A 183 8.23 -19.38 -11.50
N LEU A 184 7.07 -18.92 -11.00
CA LEU A 184 6.92 -18.32 -9.65
C LEU A 184 6.88 -19.36 -8.52
N ASN A 185 7.30 -20.59 -8.76
CA ASN A 185 7.24 -21.71 -7.82
C ASN A 185 8.38 -21.73 -6.78
N LYS A 186 9.03 -20.58 -6.54
CA LYS A 186 10.09 -20.42 -5.53
C LYS A 186 9.48 -20.10 -4.17
N PHE A 187 9.94 -20.79 -3.13
CA PHE A 187 9.57 -20.50 -1.75
C PHE A 187 10.14 -19.14 -1.30
N GLY A 188 9.32 -18.31 -0.69
CA GLY A 188 9.67 -17.04 -0.04
C GLY A 188 8.83 -16.81 1.20
N ASN A 189 9.14 -15.79 1.98
CA ASN A 189 8.28 -15.29 3.05
C ASN A 189 7.81 -13.89 2.66
N THR A 190 7.06 -13.85 1.55
CA THR A 190 6.55 -12.63 0.94
C THR A 190 5.39 -12.08 1.76
N ILE A 191 5.40 -10.77 2.05
CA ILE A 191 4.34 -10.08 2.78
C ILE A 191 3.61 -9.05 1.92
N ALA A 192 4.29 -8.43 0.97
CA ALA A 192 3.72 -7.44 0.06
C ALA A 192 4.11 -7.73 -1.39
N VAL A 193 3.23 -7.39 -2.33
CA VAL A 193 3.47 -7.54 -3.77
C VAL A 193 2.92 -6.34 -4.54
N ILE A 194 3.67 -5.90 -5.57
CA ILE A 194 3.20 -4.93 -6.55
C ILE A 194 3.50 -5.41 -7.97
N ALA A 195 2.72 -4.93 -8.95
CA ALA A 195 2.98 -5.13 -10.36
C ALA A 195 3.30 -3.79 -11.04
N PHE A 196 4.38 -3.74 -11.81
CA PHE A 196 4.77 -2.58 -12.61
C PHE A 196 5.69 -3.00 -13.75
N ASP A 197 5.77 -2.21 -14.79
CA ASP A 197 6.63 -2.44 -15.95
C ASP A 197 7.95 -1.70 -15.71
N TYR A 198 8.96 -2.38 -15.11
CA TYR A 198 10.19 -1.70 -14.67
C TYR A 198 11.16 -1.40 -15.83
N ASP A 199 11.05 -2.11 -16.96
CA ASP A 199 11.94 -1.94 -18.10
C ASP A 199 11.22 -1.43 -19.37
N ASN A 200 9.94 -1.04 -19.22
CA ASN A 200 9.08 -0.48 -20.26
C ASN A 200 8.96 -1.38 -21.51
N ASP A 201 8.97 -2.72 -21.32
CA ASP A 201 8.81 -3.67 -22.39
C ASP A 201 7.34 -3.95 -22.76
N GLY A 202 6.40 -3.45 -21.95
CA GLY A 202 4.96 -3.55 -22.13
C GLY A 202 4.32 -4.74 -21.42
N TYR A 203 5.05 -5.47 -20.59
CA TYR A 203 4.53 -6.50 -19.70
C TYR A 203 4.73 -6.10 -18.24
N LEU A 204 3.80 -6.52 -17.38
CA LEU A 204 3.90 -6.24 -15.97
C LEU A 204 4.85 -7.24 -15.29
N ASP A 205 5.83 -6.70 -14.59
CA ASP A 205 6.76 -7.39 -13.71
C ASP A 205 6.23 -7.39 -12.27
N LEU A 206 6.86 -8.17 -11.38
CA LEU A 206 6.43 -8.28 -9.99
C LEU A 206 7.58 -7.95 -9.04
N LEU A 207 7.33 -7.09 -8.05
CA LEU A 207 8.22 -6.90 -6.92
C LEU A 207 7.59 -7.48 -5.66
N PHE A 208 8.32 -8.40 -5.01
CA PHE A 208 7.92 -9.03 -3.76
C PHE A 208 8.73 -8.43 -2.61
N GLY A 209 8.06 -7.90 -1.60
CA GLY A 209 8.64 -7.58 -0.29
C GLY A 209 8.67 -8.83 0.58
N ASN A 210 9.84 -9.24 1.04
CA ASN A 210 10.00 -10.44 1.86
C ASN A 210 10.35 -10.04 3.29
N TYR A 211 9.47 -10.38 4.23
CA TYR A 211 9.64 -10.02 5.63
C TYR A 211 10.71 -10.88 6.30
N PHE A 212 10.55 -12.20 6.26
CA PHE A 212 11.55 -13.13 6.74
C PHE A 212 12.46 -13.62 5.60
N LYS A 213 13.67 -14.04 5.95
CA LYS A 213 14.45 -14.92 5.07
C LYS A 213 13.63 -16.14 4.66
N PRO A 214 13.94 -16.81 3.54
CA PRO A 214 13.19 -17.98 3.08
C PRO A 214 13.43 -19.19 4.01
N VAL A 215 12.78 -19.19 5.16
CA VAL A 215 12.77 -20.25 6.18
C VAL A 215 11.35 -20.79 6.36
N ASP A 216 11.24 -22.09 6.58
CA ASP A 216 9.95 -22.71 6.94
C ASP A 216 9.65 -22.40 8.41
N LEU A 217 8.69 -21.47 8.63
CA LEU A 217 8.28 -21.03 9.96
C LEU A 217 7.57 -22.14 10.76
N PHE A 218 7.06 -23.18 10.09
CA PHE A 218 6.37 -24.31 10.73
C PHE A 218 7.34 -25.42 11.15
N ALA A 219 8.57 -25.43 10.64
CA ALA A 219 9.59 -26.42 10.92
C ALA A 219 10.93 -25.77 11.29
N LEU A 220 10.89 -24.75 12.15
CA LEU A 220 12.07 -23.99 12.56
C LEU A 220 13.12 -24.90 13.19
N LYS A 221 14.31 -24.91 12.59
CA LYS A 221 15.51 -25.58 13.11
C LYS A 221 16.40 -24.64 13.92
N ASP A 222 16.38 -23.35 13.57
CA ASP A 222 17.10 -22.28 14.23
C ASP A 222 16.06 -21.30 14.80
N PRO A 223 16.09 -20.98 16.10
CA PRO A 223 15.15 -20.02 16.69
C PRO A 223 15.47 -18.56 16.35
N HIS A 224 16.62 -18.26 15.71
CA HIS A 224 17.05 -16.91 15.34
C HIS A 224 16.39 -16.45 14.03
N VAL A 225 15.07 -16.25 14.07
CA VAL A 225 14.23 -15.91 12.91
C VAL A 225 13.63 -14.51 12.99
N LEU A 226 13.80 -13.80 14.12
CA LEU A 226 13.30 -12.47 14.34
C LEU A 226 14.39 -11.41 14.06
N PRO A 227 14.05 -10.09 14.06
CA PRO A 227 15.01 -9.03 13.78
C PRO A 227 16.21 -9.06 14.72
N ASN A 228 17.43 -9.05 14.17
CA ASN A 228 18.65 -9.08 14.96
C ASN A 228 18.98 -7.73 15.63
N ASN A 229 18.27 -6.69 15.28
CA ASN A 229 18.34 -5.37 15.85
C ASN A 229 16.98 -4.69 15.66
N LEU A 230 16.51 -3.88 16.61
CA LEU A 230 15.19 -3.24 16.52
C LEU A 230 15.18 -1.98 15.65
N ASP A 231 16.36 -1.40 15.36
CA ASP A 231 16.47 -0.15 14.60
C ASP A 231 17.23 -0.31 13.27
N GLN A 232 18.10 -1.31 13.17
CA GLN A 232 18.98 -1.52 12.00
C GLN A 232 19.18 -3.02 11.75
N ALA A 233 18.09 -3.75 11.59
CA ALA A 233 18.15 -5.17 11.28
C ALA A 233 18.75 -5.43 9.89
N THR A 234 19.52 -6.50 9.79
CA THR A 234 20.21 -6.91 8.54
C THR A 234 19.93 -8.35 8.15
N ASN A 235 18.96 -8.97 8.83
CA ASN A 235 18.65 -10.38 8.68
C ASN A 235 17.21 -10.63 8.16
N GLY A 236 16.60 -9.64 7.54
CA GLY A 236 15.29 -9.75 6.87
C GLY A 236 15.36 -10.47 5.52
N GLY A 237 14.23 -10.55 4.85
CA GLY A 237 14.08 -11.23 3.56
C GLY A 237 14.41 -10.37 2.34
N GLY A 238 14.44 -9.03 2.51
CA GLY A 238 14.67 -8.07 1.42
C GLY A 238 13.59 -8.12 0.35
N VAL A 239 13.97 -8.02 -0.91
CA VAL A 239 13.02 -8.04 -2.04
C VAL A 239 13.39 -9.10 -3.07
N THR A 240 12.40 -9.44 -3.93
CA THR A 240 12.64 -10.25 -5.14
C THR A 240 11.93 -9.59 -6.32
N LEU A 241 12.69 -9.23 -7.36
CA LEU A 241 12.16 -8.71 -8.62
C LEU A 241 12.05 -9.82 -9.64
N TRP A 242 10.83 -10.06 -10.12
CA TRP A 242 10.50 -11.05 -11.13
C TRP A 242 10.20 -10.37 -12.45
N HIS A 243 11.05 -10.58 -13.45
CA HIS A 243 10.84 -10.07 -14.80
C HIS A 243 9.90 -11.00 -15.59
N ASN A 244 8.86 -10.43 -16.17
CA ASN A 244 7.93 -11.10 -17.05
C ASN A 244 8.52 -11.20 -18.47
N GLN A 245 8.66 -12.41 -19.00
CA GLN A 245 9.27 -12.63 -20.30
C GLN A 245 8.29 -12.47 -21.49
N GLY A 246 7.07 -11.99 -21.24
CA GLY A 246 6.04 -11.82 -22.26
C GLY A 246 5.51 -13.13 -22.89
N ASN A 247 5.82 -14.26 -22.28
CA ASN A 247 5.41 -15.60 -22.74
C ASN A 247 4.69 -16.41 -21.64
N GLY A 248 4.22 -15.75 -20.59
CA GLY A 248 3.58 -16.35 -19.44
C GLY A 248 4.54 -16.89 -18.39
N THR A 249 5.84 -16.58 -18.47
CA THR A 249 6.84 -17.00 -17.49
C THR A 249 7.62 -15.83 -16.90
N PHE A 250 8.03 -15.99 -15.64
CA PHE A 250 8.80 -15.01 -14.89
C PHE A 250 10.20 -15.54 -14.54
N VAL A 251 11.18 -14.64 -14.47
CA VAL A 251 12.57 -14.93 -14.06
C VAL A 251 12.99 -13.99 -12.93
N ASP A 252 13.63 -14.53 -11.91
CA ASP A 252 14.23 -13.73 -10.84
C ASP A 252 15.43 -12.93 -11.39
N VAL A 253 15.31 -11.60 -11.39
CA VAL A 253 16.34 -10.67 -11.86
C VAL A 253 16.90 -9.78 -10.74
N THR A 254 16.59 -10.08 -9.50
CA THR A 254 16.91 -9.27 -8.31
C THR A 254 18.38 -8.84 -8.26
N GLU A 255 19.31 -9.79 -8.42
CA GLU A 255 20.75 -9.50 -8.42
C GLU A 255 21.17 -8.66 -9.63
N LYS A 256 20.63 -8.98 -10.82
CA LYS A 256 20.92 -8.25 -12.06
C LYS A 256 20.41 -6.82 -11.99
N ALA A 257 19.23 -6.61 -11.39
CA ALA A 257 18.62 -5.31 -11.21
C ALA A 257 19.31 -4.44 -10.15
N GLY A 258 20.25 -4.99 -9.38
CA GLY A 258 20.98 -4.26 -8.34
C GLY A 258 20.31 -4.25 -6.98
N LEU A 259 19.20 -4.96 -6.79
CA LEU A 259 18.42 -5.01 -5.54
C LEU A 259 18.88 -6.10 -4.56
N GLY A 260 19.69 -7.07 -4.99
CA GLY A 260 20.07 -8.25 -4.20
C GLY A 260 20.90 -7.99 -2.95
N LYS A 261 21.42 -6.76 -2.77
CA LYS A 261 22.15 -6.38 -1.56
C LYS A 261 21.24 -5.93 -0.42
N HIS A 262 19.98 -5.65 -0.72
CA HIS A 262 18.99 -5.25 0.29
C HIS A 262 18.56 -6.48 1.09
N THR A 263 18.75 -6.42 2.42
CA THR A 263 18.42 -7.49 3.38
C THR A 263 17.57 -6.94 4.53
N GLY A 264 16.77 -5.90 4.27
CA GLY A 264 15.85 -5.29 5.21
C GLY A 264 14.67 -6.20 5.56
N TRP A 265 13.92 -5.81 6.54
CA TRP A 265 12.64 -6.40 6.93
C TRP A 265 11.53 -5.68 6.17
N THR A 266 11.51 -5.89 4.85
CA THR A 266 10.60 -5.18 3.95
C THR A 266 9.16 -5.60 4.24
N LEU A 267 8.37 -4.66 4.73
CA LEU A 267 6.98 -4.87 5.11
C LEU A 267 6.02 -4.40 4.03
N ASP A 268 6.36 -3.31 3.34
CA ASP A 268 5.61 -2.86 2.17
C ASP A 268 6.53 -2.36 1.06
N VAL A 269 6.01 -2.36 -0.16
CA VAL A 269 6.70 -1.95 -1.37
C VAL A 269 5.81 -1.03 -2.21
N GLY A 270 6.38 0.03 -2.77
CA GLY A 270 5.65 0.96 -3.63
C GLY A 270 6.45 1.34 -4.86
N HIS A 271 5.76 1.77 -5.90
CA HIS A 271 6.37 2.29 -7.12
C HIS A 271 5.70 3.59 -7.55
N ALA A 272 6.47 4.45 -8.22
CA ALA A 272 6.01 5.62 -8.98
C ALA A 272 7.16 6.21 -9.78
N ASP A 273 6.86 7.10 -10.73
CA ASP A 273 7.84 7.93 -11.42
C ASP A 273 8.13 9.19 -10.58
N PHE A 274 9.06 9.07 -9.60
CA PHE A 274 9.34 10.13 -8.64
C PHE A 274 10.16 11.29 -9.21
N ASP A 275 10.98 11.04 -10.23
CA ASP A 275 11.81 12.07 -10.86
C ASP A 275 11.23 12.62 -12.18
N ASN A 276 9.98 12.23 -12.51
CA ASN A 276 9.23 12.65 -13.70
C ASN A 276 9.88 12.27 -15.04
N ASP A 277 10.72 11.22 -15.06
CA ASP A 277 11.47 10.80 -16.24
C ASP A 277 10.74 9.79 -17.14
N GLY A 278 9.64 9.22 -16.66
CA GLY A 278 8.80 8.25 -17.38
C GLY A 278 9.11 6.80 -17.07
N TRP A 279 9.97 6.52 -16.11
CA TRP A 279 10.31 5.20 -15.63
C TRP A 279 9.85 5.04 -14.19
N GLN A 280 9.46 3.84 -13.83
CA GLN A 280 8.97 3.56 -12.48
C GLN A 280 10.15 3.31 -11.54
N ASP A 281 10.17 4.04 -10.43
CA ASP A 281 11.10 3.93 -9.33
C ASP A 281 10.50 3.08 -8.20
N ILE A 282 11.28 2.72 -7.19
CA ILE A 282 10.87 1.84 -6.09
C ILE A 282 11.10 2.54 -4.75
N TYR A 283 10.09 2.48 -3.86
CA TYR A 283 10.23 2.76 -2.43
C TYR A 283 9.96 1.49 -1.62
N LEU A 284 10.79 1.20 -0.62
CA LEU A 284 10.64 0.07 0.29
C LEU A 284 10.46 0.59 1.71
N ALA A 285 9.38 0.18 2.37
CA ALA A 285 9.14 0.42 3.78
C ALA A 285 9.68 -0.78 4.58
N ASP A 286 10.68 -0.53 5.43
CA ASP A 286 11.34 -1.54 6.25
C ASP A 286 10.93 -1.39 7.73
N ASP A 287 10.27 -2.40 8.30
CA ASP A 287 9.79 -2.40 9.69
C ASP A 287 10.94 -2.28 10.72
N TYR A 288 12.11 -2.85 10.43
CA TYR A 288 13.28 -2.82 11.30
C TYR A 288 14.52 -2.38 10.52
N GLY A 289 14.60 -1.12 10.16
CA GLY A 289 15.75 -0.66 9.38
C GLY A 289 15.49 0.67 8.70
N THR A 290 16.33 0.97 7.72
CA THR A 290 16.18 2.19 6.93
C THR A 290 15.33 1.90 5.72
N ASP A 291 14.26 2.66 5.53
CA ASP A 291 13.51 2.67 4.29
C ASP A 291 14.43 2.94 3.09
N ARG A 292 14.06 2.46 1.90
CA ARG A 292 14.90 2.57 0.73
C ARG A 292 14.17 3.24 -0.44
N LEU A 293 14.90 4.11 -1.12
CA LEU A 293 14.48 4.71 -2.39
C LEU A 293 15.47 4.33 -3.49
N PHE A 294 14.95 3.69 -4.53
CA PHE A 294 15.73 3.28 -5.69
C PHE A 294 15.20 3.97 -6.94
N LEU A 295 16.07 4.68 -7.65
CA LEU A 295 15.73 5.24 -8.96
C LEU A 295 16.11 4.28 -10.10
N ASN A 296 15.26 4.22 -11.09
CA ASN A 296 15.45 3.41 -12.29
C ASN A 296 16.54 4.02 -13.20
N ASN A 297 17.52 3.22 -13.60
CA ASN A 297 18.60 3.65 -14.49
C ASN A 297 18.21 3.56 -15.98
N ARG A 298 16.99 3.10 -16.33
CA ARG A 298 16.47 2.94 -17.70
C ARG A 298 17.23 1.88 -18.52
N ASP A 299 17.92 0.99 -17.85
CA ASP A 299 18.69 -0.11 -18.47
C ASP A 299 18.39 -1.47 -17.83
N GLY A 300 17.27 -1.56 -17.08
CA GLY A 300 16.87 -2.74 -16.33
C GLY A 300 17.57 -2.88 -14.98
N THR A 301 18.19 -1.80 -14.48
CA THR A 301 18.83 -1.74 -13.16
C THR A 301 18.34 -0.55 -12.36
N PHE A 302 18.53 -0.63 -11.03
CA PHE A 302 18.19 0.44 -10.09
C PHE A 302 19.44 0.93 -9.36
N ARG A 303 19.45 2.20 -8.95
CA ARG A 303 20.44 2.78 -8.05
C ARG A 303 19.79 3.20 -6.74
N ASP A 304 20.41 2.84 -5.62
CA ASP A 304 20.02 3.30 -4.29
C ASP A 304 20.38 4.78 -4.14
N VAL A 305 19.37 5.62 -3.89
CA VAL A 305 19.52 7.07 -3.67
C VAL A 305 19.04 7.48 -2.26
N THR A 306 18.78 6.52 -1.40
CA THR A 306 18.19 6.71 -0.07
C THR A 306 18.87 7.82 0.72
N GLU A 307 20.18 7.69 0.98
CA GLU A 307 20.92 8.63 1.83
C GLU A 307 20.89 10.06 1.28
N GLU A 308 20.96 10.22 -0.04
CA GLU A 308 20.99 11.53 -0.67
C GLU A 308 19.61 12.14 -0.90
N ALA A 309 18.54 11.33 -1.03
CA ALA A 309 17.20 11.80 -1.36
C ALA A 309 16.32 12.01 -0.13
N ILE A 310 16.29 11.04 0.80
CA ILE A 310 15.43 11.03 1.98
C ILE A 310 16.23 10.99 3.30
N GLY A 311 17.53 10.67 3.26
CA GLY A 311 18.35 10.50 4.46
C GLY A 311 18.23 9.10 5.05
N ILE A 312 18.85 8.90 6.23
CA ILE A 312 18.76 7.65 6.98
C ILE A 312 17.65 7.77 8.01
N ASP A 313 16.69 6.90 7.91
CA ASP A 313 15.58 6.74 8.81
C ASP A 313 15.64 5.34 9.43
N THR A 314 15.20 5.17 10.66
CA THR A 314 15.20 3.89 11.39
C THR A 314 13.84 3.62 12.03
N LYS A 315 12.80 4.22 11.51
CA LYS A 315 11.43 4.00 11.96
C LYS A 315 10.90 2.67 11.41
N LYS A 316 9.69 2.32 11.85
CA LYS A 316 9.02 1.05 11.49
C LYS A 316 8.08 1.28 10.31
N GLY A 317 8.63 1.44 9.10
CA GLY A 317 7.83 1.65 7.90
C GLY A 317 6.89 0.48 7.62
N MET A 318 5.57 0.76 7.52
CA MET A 318 4.54 -0.28 7.36
C MET A 318 3.66 -0.14 6.14
N ASN A 319 3.61 1.03 5.50
CA ASN A 319 2.79 1.29 4.31
C ASN A 319 3.52 2.23 3.35
N VAL A 320 3.28 2.08 2.08
CA VAL A 320 3.73 3.02 1.04
C VAL A 320 2.55 3.39 0.17
N ASP A 321 2.05 4.62 0.27
CA ASP A 321 1.09 5.13 -0.69
C ASP A 321 1.58 6.44 -1.32
N VAL A 322 1.16 6.73 -2.55
CA VAL A 322 1.76 7.77 -3.39
C VAL A 322 0.68 8.66 -4.00
N ALA A 323 0.83 9.98 -3.85
CA ALA A 323 -0.02 10.98 -4.49
C ALA A 323 0.68 12.33 -4.59
N ASP A 324 0.24 13.19 -5.50
CA ASP A 324 0.55 14.63 -5.53
C ASP A 324 -0.46 15.33 -4.59
N TYR A 325 -0.13 15.39 -3.28
CA TYR A 325 -1.09 15.86 -2.27
C TYR A 325 -1.23 17.39 -2.24
N ASP A 326 -0.22 18.12 -2.71
CA ASP A 326 -0.19 19.59 -2.69
C ASP A 326 -0.31 20.25 -4.07
N ARG A 327 -0.49 19.42 -5.12
CA ARG A 327 -0.71 19.83 -6.52
C ARG A 327 0.47 20.60 -7.13
N ASP A 328 1.67 20.28 -6.73
CA ASP A 328 2.90 20.89 -7.27
C ASP A 328 3.42 20.17 -8.52
N GLY A 329 2.87 19.00 -8.83
CA GLY A 329 3.19 18.21 -10.02
C GLY A 329 4.25 17.12 -9.78
N TRP A 330 4.65 16.90 -8.55
CA TRP A 330 5.51 15.81 -8.12
C TRP A 330 4.72 14.82 -7.27
N LEU A 331 5.11 13.57 -7.31
CA LEU A 331 4.48 12.53 -6.50
C LEU A 331 5.17 12.43 -5.14
N ASP A 332 4.38 12.55 -4.09
CA ASP A 332 4.78 12.46 -2.69
C ASP A 332 4.52 11.05 -2.14
N ILE A 333 5.13 10.72 -1.01
CA ILE A 333 5.02 9.38 -0.41
C ILE A 333 4.50 9.50 1.02
N TYR A 334 3.50 8.68 1.39
CA TYR A 334 3.08 8.53 2.77
C TYR A 334 3.44 7.16 3.30
N VAL A 335 4.13 7.14 4.45
CA VAL A 335 4.57 5.94 5.15
C VAL A 335 4.02 5.96 6.58
N THR A 336 3.28 4.92 6.96
CA THR A 336 2.84 4.74 8.34
C THR A 336 3.95 4.14 9.19
N ASN A 337 3.99 4.55 10.45
CA ASN A 337 4.92 4.08 11.47
C ASN A 337 4.19 3.85 12.80
N ILE A 338 4.93 3.57 13.87
CA ILE A 338 4.39 3.46 15.22
C ILE A 338 4.48 4.82 15.90
N THR A 339 3.32 5.39 16.26
CA THR A 339 3.23 6.69 16.95
C THR A 339 2.62 6.58 18.34
N ASP A 340 2.69 5.41 18.93
CA ASP A 340 2.19 5.09 20.24
C ASP A 340 3.03 5.77 21.36
N GLU A 341 2.48 5.89 22.57
CA GLU A 341 3.15 6.58 23.69
C GLU A 341 4.54 6.03 24.02
N TYR A 342 4.75 4.72 23.82
CA TYR A 342 6.02 4.04 24.11
C TYR A 342 6.99 4.03 22.92
N MET A 343 6.53 4.39 21.70
CA MET A 343 7.32 4.45 20.47
C MET A 343 6.80 5.57 19.56
N GLN A 344 7.36 6.76 19.74
CA GLN A 344 6.86 7.98 19.07
C GLN A 344 7.69 8.29 17.82
N GLU A 345 7.54 7.46 16.79
CA GLU A 345 8.36 7.59 15.58
C GLU A 345 7.82 8.63 14.60
N CYS A 346 6.53 8.95 14.61
CA CYS A 346 5.84 9.77 13.61
C CYS A 346 5.79 9.11 12.23
N ASN A 347 4.63 9.08 11.61
CA ASN A 347 4.50 8.73 10.19
C ASN A 347 5.32 9.69 9.34
N MET A 348 5.61 9.33 8.11
CA MET A 348 6.31 10.21 7.18
C MET A 348 5.39 10.63 6.05
N LEU A 349 5.35 11.93 5.78
CA LEU A 349 4.83 12.49 4.54
C LEU A 349 6.00 13.12 3.80
N TRP A 350 6.62 12.32 2.96
CA TRP A 350 7.73 12.74 2.12
C TRP A 350 7.22 13.63 0.98
N HIS A 351 7.31 14.95 1.18
CA HIS A 351 7.09 15.92 0.11
C HIS A 351 8.25 15.88 -0.87
N ASN A 352 7.94 15.67 -2.14
CA ASN A 352 8.89 15.59 -3.23
C ASN A 352 9.31 17.01 -3.69
N ASN A 353 10.53 17.43 -3.38
CA ASN A 353 11.03 18.75 -3.78
C ASN A 353 11.38 18.84 -5.27
N GLY A 354 11.13 17.75 -6.02
CA GLY A 354 11.53 17.64 -7.42
C GLY A 354 13.01 17.44 -7.65
N VAL A 355 13.41 17.51 -8.91
CA VAL A 355 14.80 17.32 -9.36
C VAL A 355 15.47 18.67 -9.53
N ASP A 356 16.60 18.90 -8.85
CA ASP A 356 17.36 20.14 -8.95
C ASP A 356 18.12 20.29 -10.29
N ALA A 357 18.77 21.43 -10.48
CA ALA A 357 19.55 21.70 -11.70
C ALA A 357 20.76 20.76 -11.90
N ALA A 358 21.18 20.03 -10.87
CA ALA A 358 22.23 19.02 -10.93
C ALA A 358 21.69 17.61 -11.22
N GLY A 359 20.36 17.46 -11.32
CA GLY A 359 19.67 16.17 -11.53
C GLY A 359 19.48 15.37 -10.24
N LYS A 360 19.52 16.03 -9.08
CA LYS A 360 19.34 15.39 -7.78
C LYS A 360 17.89 15.50 -7.32
N LEU A 361 17.23 14.36 -7.08
CA LEU A 361 15.93 14.24 -6.44
C LEU A 361 16.10 14.36 -4.92
N THR A 362 15.20 15.09 -4.24
CA THR A 362 15.18 15.18 -2.77
C THR A 362 13.76 15.24 -2.23
N PHE A 363 13.57 14.78 -1.00
CA PHE A 363 12.31 14.85 -0.29
C PHE A 363 12.48 15.56 1.07
N THR A 364 11.37 16.06 1.61
CA THR A 364 11.30 16.65 2.95
C THR A 364 10.14 16.01 3.71
N ASP A 365 10.36 15.49 4.92
CA ASP A 365 9.27 15.01 5.76
C ASP A 365 8.46 16.20 6.31
N LEU A 366 7.21 16.33 5.85
CA LEU A 366 6.28 17.37 6.27
C LEU A 366 5.12 16.84 7.13
N SER A 367 5.21 15.62 7.63
CA SER A 367 4.13 14.98 8.40
C SER A 367 3.73 15.76 9.66
N ARG A 368 4.68 16.41 10.35
CA ARG A 368 4.41 17.24 11.54
C ARG A 368 3.73 18.56 11.18
N GLU A 369 4.25 19.21 10.15
CA GLU A 369 3.76 20.49 9.64
C GLU A 369 2.35 20.38 9.09
N THR A 370 2.06 19.29 8.40
CA THR A 370 0.74 19.01 7.80
C THR A 370 -0.25 18.43 8.79
N GLY A 371 0.20 17.89 9.93
CA GLY A 371 -0.65 17.28 10.95
C GLY A 371 -0.96 15.80 10.71
N THR A 372 -0.24 15.11 9.82
CA THR A 372 -0.45 13.69 9.48
C THR A 372 0.47 12.72 10.23
N CYS A 373 1.24 13.24 11.21
CA CYS A 373 2.28 12.51 11.94
C CYS A 373 1.76 11.29 12.71
N SER A 374 0.52 11.26 13.20
CA SER A 374 0.09 10.22 14.14
C SER A 374 -1.13 9.44 13.66
N THR A 375 -0.92 8.12 13.55
CA THR A 375 -1.97 7.11 13.37
C THR A 375 -1.86 5.99 14.43
N LEU A 376 -1.22 6.25 15.57
CA LEU A 376 -0.93 5.26 16.62
C LEU A 376 -0.10 4.09 16.05
N TRP A 377 -0.55 2.83 16.10
CA TRP A 377 0.12 1.74 15.38
C TRP A 377 -0.44 1.67 13.96
N GLY A 378 0.12 2.49 13.04
CA GLY A 378 -0.38 2.61 11.68
C GLY A 378 -0.10 1.38 10.81
N TRP A 379 -1.08 0.97 10.01
CA TRP A 379 -0.97 -0.05 8.97
C TRP A 379 -1.31 0.55 7.61
N GLY A 380 -2.19 -0.09 6.84
CA GLY A 380 -2.59 0.41 5.54
C GLY A 380 -3.11 1.84 5.56
N ALA A 381 -2.66 2.66 4.63
CA ALA A 381 -3.15 4.02 4.44
C ALA A 381 -3.30 4.31 2.94
N LYS A 382 -4.34 5.09 2.59
CA LYS A 382 -4.66 5.43 1.20
C LYS A 382 -5.02 6.90 1.04
N PHE A 383 -4.43 7.50 0.02
CA PHE A 383 -4.91 8.77 -0.50
C PHE A 383 -6.19 8.57 -1.32
N GLY A 384 -7.14 9.50 -1.18
CA GLY A 384 -8.37 9.54 -1.96
C GLY A 384 -9.02 10.92 -1.85
N ASP A 385 -9.62 11.42 -2.91
CA ASP A 385 -10.39 12.67 -2.91
C ASP A 385 -11.85 12.34 -2.59
N PHE A 386 -12.18 12.25 -1.29
CA PHE A 386 -13.47 11.73 -0.82
C PHE A 386 -14.63 12.73 -0.91
N ASP A 387 -14.38 14.01 -1.15
CA ASP A 387 -15.42 15.01 -1.40
C ASP A 387 -15.30 15.70 -2.78
N ASN A 388 -14.48 15.15 -3.65
CA ASN A 388 -14.25 15.62 -5.02
C ASN A 388 -13.82 17.10 -5.11
N ASP A 389 -13.17 17.63 -4.05
CA ASP A 389 -12.74 19.03 -4.05
C ASP A 389 -11.41 19.26 -4.79
N GLY A 390 -10.85 18.16 -5.30
CA GLY A 390 -9.62 18.10 -6.06
C GLY A 390 -8.37 17.91 -5.19
N TRP A 391 -8.46 18.01 -3.86
CA TRP A 391 -7.39 17.73 -2.93
C TRP A 391 -7.53 16.30 -2.41
N VAL A 392 -6.48 15.50 -2.52
CA VAL A 392 -6.52 14.15 -1.96
C VAL A 392 -6.45 14.20 -0.44
N ASP A 393 -7.39 13.51 0.19
CA ASP A 393 -7.42 13.24 1.62
C ASP A 393 -6.64 11.96 1.93
N LEU A 394 -6.52 11.57 3.19
CA LEU A 394 -5.77 10.40 3.62
C LEU A 394 -6.53 9.62 4.68
N PHE A 395 -6.90 8.37 4.38
CA PHE A 395 -7.43 7.42 5.36
C PHE A 395 -6.32 6.48 5.82
N ALA A 396 -6.25 6.17 7.13
CA ALA A 396 -5.29 5.25 7.71
C ALA A 396 -5.94 4.30 8.71
N ALA A 397 -5.66 3.01 8.55
CA ALA A 397 -5.98 1.95 9.49
C ALA A 397 -4.89 1.84 10.55
N ASP A 398 -5.28 1.48 11.76
CA ASP A 398 -4.39 1.34 12.92
C ASP A 398 -4.82 0.19 13.85
N GLY A 399 -3.98 -0.07 14.86
CA GLY A 399 -4.20 -1.12 15.85
C GLY A 399 -3.48 -2.43 15.53
N LEU A 400 -2.76 -3.00 16.53
CA LEU A 400 -1.98 -4.22 16.31
C LEU A 400 -2.75 -5.48 16.75
N ARG A 401 -3.16 -5.54 18.03
CA ARG A 401 -3.84 -6.71 18.60
C ARG A 401 -4.75 -6.32 19.76
N SER A 402 -6.03 -6.44 19.56
CA SER A 402 -7.05 -6.37 20.61
C SER A 402 -7.31 -7.75 21.20
N ALA A 403 -7.18 -7.86 22.53
CA ALA A 403 -7.41 -9.10 23.27
C ALA A 403 -8.03 -8.78 24.65
N GLY A 404 -7.52 -9.34 25.75
CA GLY A 404 -8.01 -9.05 27.10
C GLY A 404 -7.61 -7.68 27.64
N ASP A 405 -8.05 -7.36 28.86
CA ASP A 405 -7.82 -6.05 29.52
C ASP A 405 -6.35 -5.77 29.90
N LYS A 406 -5.47 -6.77 29.83
CA LYS A 406 -4.05 -6.61 30.13
C LYS A 406 -3.30 -6.08 28.94
N ASN A 407 -2.30 -5.22 29.19
CA ASN A 407 -1.44 -4.65 28.15
C ASN A 407 -0.07 -5.34 28.15
N TYR A 408 0.39 -5.73 26.96
CA TYR A 408 1.70 -6.38 26.74
C TYR A 408 2.87 -5.40 26.78
N ILE A 409 2.65 -4.09 26.57
CA ILE A 409 3.71 -3.06 26.49
C ILE A 409 4.63 -3.07 27.70
N PRO A 410 4.17 -3.15 28.97
CA PRO A 410 5.08 -3.22 30.11
C PRO A 410 6.02 -4.43 30.07
N VAL A 411 5.55 -5.57 29.57
CA VAL A 411 6.33 -6.81 29.43
C VAL A 411 7.38 -6.66 28.33
N LEU A 412 7.01 -6.04 27.21
CA LEU A 412 7.90 -5.72 26.10
C LEU A 412 9.02 -4.75 26.53
N LEU A 413 8.67 -3.69 27.25
CA LEU A 413 9.65 -2.71 27.75
C LEU A 413 10.64 -3.34 28.74
N GLU A 414 10.19 -4.25 29.62
CA GLU A 414 11.08 -5.00 30.51
C GLU A 414 12.07 -5.85 29.70
N MET A 415 11.64 -6.49 28.62
CA MET A 415 12.53 -7.23 27.72
C MET A 415 13.55 -6.29 27.07
N ILE A 416 13.12 -5.15 26.52
CA ILE A 416 13.99 -4.21 25.79
C ILE A 416 15.10 -3.63 26.69
N ILE A 417 14.79 -3.33 27.97
CA ILE A 417 15.79 -2.80 28.92
C ILE A 417 16.66 -3.88 29.55
N THR A 418 16.34 -5.17 29.36
CA THR A 418 17.12 -6.27 29.92
C THR A 418 18.45 -6.40 29.15
N PRO A 419 19.61 -6.38 29.84
CA PRO A 419 20.90 -6.48 29.19
C PRO A 419 21.11 -7.81 28.46
N ASN A 420 21.71 -7.77 27.26
CA ASN A 420 22.12 -8.92 26.47
C ASN A 420 20.95 -9.82 26.00
N VAL A 421 19.76 -9.28 25.83
CA VAL A 421 18.67 -9.98 25.15
C VAL A 421 19.06 -10.20 23.70
N ASP A 422 18.87 -11.41 23.20
CA ASP A 422 18.98 -11.73 21.79
C ASP A 422 17.60 -11.59 21.14
N PHE A 423 17.35 -10.47 20.48
CA PHE A 423 16.06 -10.19 19.83
C PHE A 423 15.79 -11.11 18.64
N ALA A 424 16.83 -11.65 18.00
CA ALA A 424 16.66 -12.60 16.89
C ALA A 424 16.11 -13.96 17.35
N ASP A 425 16.40 -14.36 18.59
CA ASP A 425 15.91 -15.63 19.15
C ASP A 425 14.46 -15.48 19.62
N VAL A 426 13.54 -16.15 18.94
CA VAL A 426 12.12 -16.19 19.33
C VAL A 426 11.90 -16.64 20.78
N ASN A 427 12.83 -17.42 21.36
CA ASN A 427 12.76 -17.85 22.75
C ASN A 427 13.05 -16.73 23.76
N SER A 428 13.68 -15.66 23.35
CA SER A 428 13.93 -14.48 24.19
C SER A 428 12.66 -13.64 24.44
N TRP A 429 11.67 -13.73 23.55
CA TRP A 429 10.46 -12.93 23.65
C TRP A 429 9.50 -13.50 24.71
N PRO A 430 8.97 -12.68 25.62
CA PRO A 430 7.94 -13.08 26.55
C PRO A 430 6.64 -13.50 25.83
N ALA A 431 5.91 -14.45 26.38
CA ALA A 431 4.62 -14.85 25.82
C ALA A 431 3.61 -13.69 25.88
N ILE A 432 2.86 -13.49 24.79
CA ILE A 432 1.83 -12.45 24.70
C ILE A 432 0.55 -12.94 25.40
N GLY A 433 0.17 -14.19 25.20
CA GLY A 433 -1.03 -14.82 25.80
C GLY A 433 -2.31 -14.06 25.43
N ASP A 434 -3.11 -13.69 26.44
CA ASP A 434 -4.38 -12.96 26.33
C ASP A 434 -4.24 -11.44 26.47
N MET A 435 -3.03 -10.91 26.35
CA MET A 435 -2.77 -9.46 26.47
C MET A 435 -3.01 -8.75 25.14
N SER A 436 -3.55 -7.54 25.23
CA SER A 436 -3.59 -6.58 24.12
C SER A 436 -2.22 -5.94 23.91
N TRP A 437 -1.90 -5.64 22.66
CA TRP A 437 -0.71 -4.88 22.26
C TRP A 437 -1.13 -3.84 21.25
N SER A 438 -1.15 -2.55 21.63
CA SER A 438 -1.63 -1.43 20.81
C SER A 438 -2.95 -1.78 20.09
N GLY A 439 -3.89 -2.38 20.82
CA GLY A 439 -5.22 -2.72 20.34
C GLY A 439 -6.25 -1.66 20.71
N HIS A 440 -7.45 -1.74 20.09
CA HIS A 440 -8.55 -0.80 20.30
C HIS A 440 -8.20 0.65 19.90
N GLU A 441 -7.33 0.81 18.90
CA GLU A 441 -6.96 2.09 18.33
C GLU A 441 -7.98 2.53 17.28
N ARG A 442 -8.20 3.87 17.20
CA ARG A 442 -9.24 4.42 16.31
C ARG A 442 -8.65 4.92 15.03
N LYS A 443 -9.24 4.50 13.91
CA LYS A 443 -8.87 4.88 12.54
C LYS A 443 -8.82 6.38 12.36
N LYS A 444 -8.00 6.82 11.40
CA LYS A 444 -7.82 8.24 11.07
C LYS A 444 -8.30 8.53 9.65
N LEU A 445 -8.98 9.66 9.51
CA LEU A 445 -9.27 10.28 8.22
C LEU A 445 -8.79 11.73 8.29
N PHE A 446 -7.78 12.03 7.53
CA PHE A 446 -7.19 13.35 7.43
C PHE A 446 -7.72 14.05 6.18
N ARG A 447 -8.60 15.05 6.35
CA ARG A 447 -9.06 15.88 5.26
C ARG A 447 -8.01 16.92 4.89
N ASN A 448 -7.66 17.01 3.61
CA ASN A 448 -6.72 17.97 3.08
C ASN A 448 -7.38 19.37 2.96
N LEU A 449 -6.77 20.39 3.57
CA LEU A 449 -7.29 21.76 3.57
C LEU A 449 -6.55 22.67 2.58
N GLY A 450 -6.03 22.14 1.49
CA GLY A 450 -5.36 22.90 0.44
C GLY A 450 -3.86 22.69 0.38
N GLY A 451 -3.37 21.47 0.60
CA GLY A 451 -1.98 21.04 0.41
C GLY A 451 -1.03 21.31 1.57
N SER A 452 -1.37 22.23 2.48
CA SER A 452 -0.44 22.63 3.56
C SER A 452 -0.78 22.02 4.91
N VAL A 453 -2.04 21.67 5.14
CA VAL A 453 -2.55 21.19 6.44
C VAL A 453 -3.67 20.19 6.20
N PHE A 454 -3.63 19.12 6.96
CA PHE A 454 -4.73 18.17 7.07
C PHE A 454 -5.47 18.32 8.40
N LYS A 455 -6.76 18.04 8.41
CA LYS A 455 -7.58 17.98 9.61
C LYS A 455 -8.09 16.57 9.82
N GLU A 456 -7.81 15.99 10.98
CA GLU A 456 -8.38 14.69 11.37
C GLU A 456 -9.89 14.83 11.58
N ILE A 457 -10.69 13.99 10.92
CA ILE A 457 -12.17 14.04 10.89
C ILE A 457 -12.82 12.64 10.96
N ALA A 458 -12.11 11.57 11.31
CA ALA A 458 -12.64 10.20 11.25
C ALA A 458 -13.94 10.04 12.05
N HIS A 459 -14.01 10.64 13.24
CA HIS A 459 -15.22 10.60 14.06
C HIS A 459 -16.40 11.31 13.40
N GLU A 460 -16.17 12.52 12.88
CA GLU A 460 -17.19 13.28 12.16
C GLU A 460 -17.63 12.57 10.88
N ALA A 461 -16.69 11.89 10.19
CA ALA A 461 -16.97 11.17 8.96
C ALA A 461 -17.63 9.80 9.18
N GLY A 462 -17.58 9.25 10.41
CA GLY A 462 -18.20 7.97 10.75
C GLY A 462 -17.33 6.75 10.42
N VAL A 463 -16.00 6.93 10.40
CA VAL A 463 -15.03 5.84 10.07
C VAL A 463 -14.07 5.52 11.23
N ASP A 464 -14.30 6.03 12.43
CA ASP A 464 -13.42 5.91 13.62
C ASP A 464 -13.62 4.61 14.41
N ASN A 465 -13.79 3.47 13.76
CA ASN A 465 -13.86 2.17 14.43
C ASN A 465 -12.57 1.86 15.22
N ASP A 466 -12.61 0.91 16.14
CA ASP A 466 -11.49 0.50 17.02
C ASP A 466 -11.05 -0.97 16.81
N LEU A 467 -11.25 -1.50 15.61
CA LEU A 467 -10.77 -2.81 15.20
C LEU A 467 -9.27 -2.79 14.87
N ASP A 468 -8.64 -3.95 14.78
CA ASP A 468 -7.20 -4.07 14.46
C ASP A 468 -7.00 -4.04 12.93
N GLY A 469 -6.95 -2.84 12.37
CA GLY A 469 -6.90 -2.61 10.93
C GLY A 469 -5.65 -3.14 10.25
N ARG A 470 -5.77 -3.50 8.96
CA ARG A 470 -4.65 -3.93 8.10
C ARG A 470 -4.74 -3.28 6.74
N GLY A 471 -5.24 -3.99 5.73
CA GLY A 471 -5.38 -3.48 4.37
C GLY A 471 -6.49 -2.46 4.24
N VAL A 472 -6.25 -1.44 3.43
CA VAL A 472 -7.22 -0.41 3.05
C VAL A 472 -7.24 -0.31 1.53
N ALA A 473 -8.40 -0.48 0.91
CA ALA A 473 -8.57 -0.25 -0.52
C ALA A 473 -9.67 0.79 -0.77
N VAL A 474 -9.49 1.60 -1.79
CA VAL A 474 -10.45 2.62 -2.22
C VAL A 474 -10.91 2.35 -3.66
N ALA A 475 -12.21 2.49 -3.89
CA ALA A 475 -12.84 2.36 -5.20
C ALA A 475 -14.22 3.04 -5.18
N ASP A 476 -14.74 3.37 -6.34
CA ASP A 476 -16.15 3.75 -6.53
C ASP A 476 -16.94 2.48 -6.89
N PHE A 477 -17.49 1.79 -5.86
CA PHE A 477 -18.11 0.46 -6.04
C PHE A 477 -19.48 0.48 -6.72
N ASP A 478 -20.18 1.62 -6.73
CA ASP A 478 -21.49 1.74 -7.41
C ASP A 478 -21.50 2.71 -8.60
N ASN A 479 -20.31 3.21 -8.96
CA ASN A 479 -20.11 4.12 -10.09
C ASN A 479 -20.89 5.44 -9.96
N ASP A 480 -20.98 5.99 -8.73
CA ASP A 480 -21.63 7.27 -8.44
C ASP A 480 -20.66 8.47 -8.43
N GLY A 481 -19.33 8.18 -8.50
CA GLY A 481 -18.26 9.16 -8.55
C GLY A 481 -17.73 9.57 -7.18
N LEU A 482 -18.12 8.90 -6.12
CA LEU A 482 -17.55 9.06 -4.79
C LEU A 482 -16.75 7.82 -4.41
N LEU A 483 -15.54 8.02 -3.89
CA LEU A 483 -14.70 6.92 -3.46
C LEU A 483 -15.20 6.31 -2.16
N ASP A 484 -15.45 5.01 -2.16
CA ASP A 484 -15.74 4.17 -1.00
C ASP A 484 -14.43 3.62 -0.39
N ILE A 485 -14.51 3.08 0.84
CA ILE A 485 -13.38 2.47 1.54
C ILE A 485 -13.73 1.04 1.94
N TYR A 486 -12.86 0.08 1.59
CA TYR A 486 -12.89 -1.27 2.15
C TYR A 486 -11.70 -1.46 3.09
N GLU A 487 -11.97 -1.79 4.36
CA GLU A 487 -10.98 -2.00 5.42
C GLU A 487 -11.01 -3.45 5.88
N THR A 488 -9.84 -4.09 5.92
CA THR A 488 -9.68 -5.42 6.52
C THR A 488 -9.11 -5.32 7.92
N ASN A 489 -9.46 -6.27 8.78
CA ASN A 489 -9.08 -6.27 10.18
C ASN A 489 -8.56 -7.64 10.61
N ALA A 490 -7.46 -7.71 11.37
CA ALA A 490 -6.87 -8.96 11.84
C ALA A 490 -7.76 -9.63 12.90
N ASN A 491 -8.15 -10.88 12.67
CA ASN A 491 -9.05 -11.67 13.53
C ASN A 491 -10.43 -11.05 13.77
N GLN A 492 -10.84 -10.12 12.93
CA GLN A 492 -12.04 -9.33 13.08
C GLN A 492 -12.73 -9.14 11.73
N PRO A 493 -14.01 -8.69 11.69
CA PRO A 493 -14.71 -8.49 10.43
C PRO A 493 -14.13 -7.32 9.63
N SER A 494 -14.06 -7.48 8.31
CA SER A 494 -13.84 -6.36 7.40
C SER A 494 -15.03 -5.40 7.38
N LEU A 495 -14.78 -4.17 6.99
CA LEU A 495 -15.77 -3.10 6.91
C LEU A 495 -15.81 -2.52 5.50
N LEU A 496 -17.00 -2.25 4.99
CA LEU A 496 -17.22 -1.49 3.76
C LEU A 496 -17.92 -0.19 4.11
N TYR A 497 -17.23 0.91 3.90
CA TYR A 497 -17.74 2.26 4.11
C TYR A 497 -18.15 2.85 2.77
N HIS A 498 -19.46 2.99 2.57
CA HIS A 498 -20.04 3.68 1.42
C HIS A 498 -20.01 5.19 1.67
N ASN A 499 -19.51 5.93 0.72
CA ASN A 499 -19.42 7.39 0.78
C ASN A 499 -20.79 8.02 0.49
N VAL A 500 -21.35 8.71 1.49
CA VAL A 500 -22.66 9.38 1.39
C VAL A 500 -22.53 10.90 1.51
N THR A 501 -21.40 11.45 1.10
CA THR A 501 -21.13 12.89 1.10
C THR A 501 -22.10 13.64 0.19
N ALA A 502 -23.01 14.43 0.79
CA ALA A 502 -24.12 15.04 0.06
C ALA A 502 -23.73 16.26 -0.80
N GLU A 503 -22.73 17.02 -0.35
CA GLU A 503 -22.21 18.19 -1.06
C GLU A 503 -20.76 17.92 -1.45
N HIS A 504 -20.54 17.54 -2.68
CA HIS A 504 -19.23 17.21 -3.25
C HIS A 504 -18.95 17.98 -4.53
N GLY A 505 -17.70 17.97 -4.99
CA GLY A 505 -17.30 18.57 -6.26
C GLY A 505 -17.71 17.72 -7.47
N HIS A 506 -17.47 18.28 -8.66
CA HIS A 506 -17.49 17.50 -9.90
C HIS A 506 -16.32 16.52 -9.95
N TRP A 507 -16.40 15.50 -10.78
CA TRP A 507 -15.40 14.44 -10.87
C TRP A 507 -15.20 13.93 -12.29
N LEU A 508 -14.16 13.15 -12.45
CA LEU A 508 -13.82 12.40 -13.65
C LEU A 508 -13.22 11.07 -13.24
N GLU A 509 -13.66 9.98 -13.84
CA GLU A 509 -13.03 8.69 -13.67
C GLU A 509 -12.59 8.10 -15.01
N LEU A 510 -11.38 7.52 -15.06
CA LEU A 510 -10.77 7.02 -16.28
C LEU A 510 -10.30 5.58 -16.10
N LYS A 511 -10.81 4.65 -16.90
CA LYS A 511 -10.18 3.34 -17.10
C LYS A 511 -9.25 3.43 -18.31
N LEU A 512 -7.96 3.34 -18.06
CA LEU A 512 -6.93 3.34 -19.10
C LEU A 512 -6.70 1.91 -19.61
N VAL A 513 -6.43 1.79 -20.91
CA VAL A 513 -6.20 0.49 -21.58
C VAL A 513 -4.99 0.60 -22.50
N GLY A 514 -3.89 -0.02 -22.11
CA GLY A 514 -2.67 -0.06 -22.90
C GLY A 514 -2.82 -0.90 -24.18
N THR A 515 -1.99 -0.59 -25.15
CA THR A 515 -1.88 -1.35 -26.41
C THR A 515 -0.43 -1.62 -26.81
N ARG A 516 0.48 -0.71 -26.46
CA ARG A 516 1.94 -0.86 -26.49
C ARG A 516 2.51 -0.86 -25.09
N SER A 517 1.89 -0.14 -24.20
CA SER A 517 2.06 -0.23 -22.76
C SER A 517 1.44 -1.52 -22.25
N ASN A 518 1.77 -1.93 -21.03
CA ASN A 518 1.06 -2.99 -20.33
C ASN A 518 -0.46 -2.73 -20.39
N ARG A 519 -1.25 -3.79 -20.40
CA ARG A 519 -2.69 -3.72 -20.65
C ARG A 519 -3.45 -2.90 -19.62
N ASP A 520 -3.05 -2.99 -18.36
CA ASP A 520 -3.65 -2.27 -17.24
C ASP A 520 -3.23 -0.81 -17.16
N ALA A 521 -2.28 -0.39 -18.03
CA ALA A 521 -1.70 0.94 -18.07
C ALA A 521 -1.05 1.38 -16.75
N ILE A 522 -0.61 0.43 -15.90
CA ILE A 522 0.11 0.72 -14.65
C ILE A 522 1.37 1.54 -14.99
N GLY A 523 1.57 2.65 -14.26
CA GLY A 523 2.61 3.65 -14.53
C GLY A 523 2.19 4.75 -15.52
N ALA A 524 0.95 4.70 -16.06
CA ALA A 524 0.44 5.80 -16.87
C ALA A 524 0.12 7.01 -15.99
N ARG A 525 0.59 8.19 -16.41
CA ARG A 525 0.31 9.45 -15.72
C ARG A 525 -0.78 10.23 -16.42
N VAL A 526 -1.84 10.57 -15.68
CA VAL A 526 -2.94 11.41 -16.09
C VAL A 526 -2.72 12.82 -15.56
N THR A 527 -2.78 13.80 -16.44
CA THR A 527 -2.71 15.22 -16.09
C THR A 527 -4.01 15.90 -16.50
N VAL A 528 -4.70 16.49 -15.52
CA VAL A 528 -5.96 17.22 -15.72
C VAL A 528 -5.75 18.67 -15.33
N LYS A 529 -6.18 19.62 -16.20
CA LYS A 529 -6.33 21.02 -15.82
C LYS A 529 -7.80 21.36 -15.81
N ALA A 530 -8.29 21.83 -14.69
CA ALA A 530 -9.68 22.23 -14.51
C ALA A 530 -9.79 23.35 -13.47
N GLY A 531 -10.55 24.40 -13.75
CA GLY A 531 -10.79 25.50 -12.81
C GLY A 531 -9.51 26.21 -12.34
N GLY A 532 -8.42 26.16 -13.12
CA GLY A 532 -7.11 26.72 -12.78
C GLY A 532 -6.21 25.80 -11.94
N ALA A 533 -6.69 24.63 -11.53
CA ALA A 533 -5.90 23.61 -10.83
C ALA A 533 -5.14 22.71 -11.84
N LEU A 534 -3.97 22.24 -11.44
CA LEU A 534 -3.23 21.14 -12.07
C LEU A 534 -3.41 19.92 -11.17
N LEU A 535 -3.94 18.83 -11.71
CA LEU A 535 -4.22 17.59 -10.98
C LEU A 535 -3.47 16.46 -11.67
N ILE A 536 -2.64 15.76 -10.92
CA ILE A 536 -1.85 14.63 -11.44
C ILE A 536 -2.26 13.36 -10.69
N ARG A 537 -2.47 12.29 -11.45
CA ARG A 537 -2.68 10.93 -10.93
C ARG A 537 -1.82 9.96 -11.72
N GLU A 538 -1.35 8.92 -11.10
CA GLU A 538 -0.66 7.82 -11.76
C GLU A 538 -1.39 6.50 -11.51
N VAL A 539 -1.49 5.63 -12.50
CA VAL A 539 -2.09 4.32 -12.33
C VAL A 539 -1.14 3.46 -11.52
N ASN A 540 -1.61 3.01 -10.38
CA ASN A 540 -0.83 2.31 -9.38
C ASN A 540 -1.03 0.79 -9.52
N GLY A 541 0.02 0.03 -9.29
CA GLY A 541 0.06 -1.44 -9.42
C GLY A 541 0.04 -2.18 -8.08
N GLY A 542 -0.63 -1.61 -7.06
CA GLY A 542 -0.81 -2.27 -5.77
C GLY A 542 -0.11 -1.60 -4.58
N ASN A 543 0.33 -0.32 -4.71
CA ASN A 543 0.89 0.41 -3.56
C ASN A 543 -0.06 0.38 -2.35
N GLY A 544 0.51 0.29 -1.16
CA GLY A 544 -0.19 0.29 0.12
C GLY A 544 -0.32 -1.08 0.77
N TYR A 545 -0.04 -1.12 2.06
CA TYR A 545 0.07 -2.34 2.84
C TYR A 545 -1.14 -3.26 2.71
N ALA A 546 -0.88 -4.52 2.34
CA ALA A 546 -1.89 -5.58 2.25
C ALA A 546 -3.13 -5.15 1.43
N SER A 547 -2.94 -4.35 0.37
CA SER A 547 -4.09 -3.81 -0.36
C SER A 547 -3.75 -3.32 -1.77
N GLN A 548 -4.69 -3.58 -2.67
CA GLN A 548 -4.73 -2.95 -3.99
C GLN A 548 -6.06 -2.21 -4.15
N SER A 549 -5.98 -0.91 -4.45
CA SER A 549 -7.13 -0.09 -4.84
C SER A 549 -7.48 -0.28 -6.32
N SER A 550 -8.63 0.25 -6.73
CA SER A 550 -9.03 0.28 -8.14
C SER A 550 -7.94 0.89 -9.03
N THR A 551 -7.69 0.30 -10.20
CA THR A 551 -6.81 0.89 -11.23
C THR A 551 -7.51 1.96 -12.06
N ARG A 552 -8.79 2.27 -11.78
CA ARG A 552 -9.46 3.43 -12.34
C ARG A 552 -8.88 4.70 -11.74
N VAL A 553 -8.58 5.68 -12.60
CA VAL A 553 -8.03 6.97 -12.17
C VAL A 553 -9.17 7.89 -11.82
N HIS A 554 -9.36 8.14 -10.54
CA HIS A 554 -10.35 9.08 -10.01
C HIS A 554 -9.73 10.47 -9.83
N VAL A 555 -10.44 11.51 -10.28
CA VAL A 555 -10.02 12.92 -10.20
C VAL A 555 -11.20 13.78 -9.77
N GLY A 556 -11.19 14.29 -8.55
CA GLY A 556 -12.12 15.35 -8.13
C GLY A 556 -11.75 16.67 -8.80
N LEU A 557 -12.75 17.41 -9.24
CA LEU A 557 -12.61 18.64 -10.04
C LEU A 557 -13.09 19.89 -9.28
N GLY A 558 -13.56 19.73 -8.04
CA GLY A 558 -14.14 20.80 -7.25
C GLY A 558 -15.36 21.42 -7.93
N ALA A 559 -15.37 22.74 -8.04
CA ALA A 559 -16.48 23.48 -8.69
C ALA A 559 -16.33 23.57 -10.22
N ALA A 560 -15.31 22.94 -10.82
CA ALA A 560 -15.08 23.05 -12.26
C ALA A 560 -16.09 22.22 -13.06
N THR A 561 -16.92 22.85 -13.85
CA THR A 561 -17.96 22.22 -14.69
C THR A 561 -17.44 21.76 -16.06
N HIS A 562 -16.16 21.94 -16.33
CA HIS A 562 -15.50 21.51 -17.55
C HIS A 562 -14.00 21.29 -17.30
N ILE A 563 -13.38 20.53 -18.17
CA ILE A 563 -11.95 20.24 -18.18
C ILE A 563 -11.29 21.16 -19.20
N ASP A 564 -10.18 21.83 -18.84
CA ASP A 564 -9.42 22.71 -19.72
C ASP A 564 -8.39 21.95 -20.54
N GLU A 565 -7.76 20.92 -19.95
CA GLU A 565 -6.79 20.03 -20.59
C GLU A 565 -6.84 18.63 -19.93
N LEU A 566 -6.75 17.59 -20.75
CA LEU A 566 -6.56 16.21 -20.31
C LEU A 566 -5.45 15.60 -21.17
N GLU A 567 -4.36 15.19 -20.53
CA GLU A 567 -3.24 14.51 -21.15
C GLU A 567 -2.94 13.20 -20.44
N VAL A 568 -2.64 12.16 -21.20
CA VAL A 568 -2.14 10.88 -20.68
C VAL A 568 -0.72 10.65 -21.21
N ARG A 569 0.24 10.47 -20.29
CA ARG A 569 1.55 9.91 -20.58
C ARG A 569 1.51 8.42 -20.31
N TRP A 570 1.56 7.62 -21.36
CA TRP A 570 1.55 6.16 -21.29
C TRP A 570 2.94 5.61 -20.92
N PRO A 571 3.06 4.45 -20.25
CA PRO A 571 4.35 3.78 -20.00
C PRO A 571 5.22 3.59 -21.24
N SER A 572 4.63 3.36 -22.41
CA SER A 572 5.33 3.32 -23.70
C SER A 572 6.06 4.62 -24.09
N GLY A 573 5.99 5.68 -23.27
CA GLY A 573 6.49 7.03 -23.55
C GLY A 573 5.58 7.86 -24.44
N ARG A 574 4.46 7.33 -24.94
CA ARG A 574 3.50 8.07 -25.74
C ARG A 574 2.76 9.09 -24.88
N ARG A 575 2.60 10.32 -25.41
CA ARG A 575 1.76 11.36 -24.80
C ARG A 575 0.56 11.64 -25.68
N GLU A 576 -0.62 11.67 -25.09
CA GLU A 576 -1.88 11.88 -25.81
C GLU A 576 -2.71 12.94 -25.11
N LYS A 577 -3.04 14.00 -25.86
CA LYS A 577 -4.06 14.97 -25.43
C LYS A 577 -5.42 14.49 -25.87
N VAL A 578 -6.33 14.37 -24.92
CA VAL A 578 -7.68 13.87 -25.16
C VAL A 578 -8.58 15.01 -25.63
N PRO A 579 -9.36 14.86 -26.73
CA PRO A 579 -10.30 15.87 -27.18
C PRO A 579 -11.42 16.12 -26.16
N LEU A 580 -11.45 17.30 -25.55
CA LEU A 580 -12.33 17.63 -24.42
C LEU A 580 -13.82 17.65 -24.74
N ALA A 581 -14.22 17.86 -26.00
CA ALA A 581 -15.63 17.81 -26.42
C ALA A 581 -16.31 16.44 -26.18
N SER A 582 -15.49 15.40 -25.97
CA SER A 582 -15.94 14.02 -25.70
C SER A 582 -15.86 13.63 -24.21
N VAL A 583 -15.46 14.55 -23.32
CA VAL A 583 -15.19 14.26 -21.89
C VAL A 583 -15.91 15.29 -20.99
N PRO A 584 -17.25 15.28 -20.93
CA PRO A 584 -17.99 16.00 -19.88
C PRO A 584 -17.55 15.53 -18.48
N VAL A 585 -17.75 16.36 -17.46
CA VAL A 585 -17.54 15.98 -16.04
C VAL A 585 -18.62 15.00 -15.55
N ASP A 586 -18.42 14.40 -14.40
CA ASP A 586 -19.32 13.46 -13.72
C ASP A 586 -19.62 12.18 -14.54
N HIS A 587 -18.54 11.61 -15.11
CA HIS A 587 -18.64 10.42 -15.94
C HIS A 587 -17.38 9.55 -15.82
N ILE A 588 -17.56 8.25 -16.09
CA ILE A 588 -16.50 7.27 -16.27
C ILE A 588 -16.19 7.12 -17.77
N TYR A 589 -14.91 7.20 -18.13
CA TYR A 589 -14.45 7.05 -19.52
C TYR A 589 -13.44 5.93 -19.66
N TYR A 590 -13.49 5.27 -20.82
CA TYR A 590 -12.48 4.31 -21.25
C TYR A 590 -11.55 5.00 -22.26
N LEU A 591 -10.27 5.11 -21.89
CA LEU A 591 -9.22 5.67 -22.76
C LEU A 591 -8.31 4.54 -23.22
N LYS A 592 -8.27 4.32 -24.53
CA LYS A 592 -7.40 3.30 -25.13
C LYS A 592 -6.21 3.96 -25.82
N GLU A 593 -5.00 3.49 -25.49
CA GLU A 593 -3.75 4.02 -26.02
C GLU A 593 -3.80 4.02 -27.56
N GLY A 594 -3.57 5.20 -28.15
CA GLY A 594 -3.58 5.42 -29.59
C GLY A 594 -4.96 5.58 -30.22
N ALA A 595 -6.04 5.40 -29.47
CA ALA A 595 -7.41 5.54 -29.96
C ALA A 595 -8.21 6.64 -29.23
N GLY A 596 -7.71 7.14 -28.06
CA GLY A 596 -8.41 8.11 -27.22
C GLY A 596 -9.64 7.53 -26.55
N VAL A 597 -10.71 8.33 -26.38
CA VAL A 597 -11.97 7.89 -25.76
C VAL A 597 -12.65 6.84 -26.65
N VAL A 598 -12.96 5.71 -26.05
CA VAL A 598 -13.65 4.59 -26.71
C VAL A 598 -14.86 4.14 -25.90
N THR A 599 -15.75 3.34 -26.48
CA THR A 599 -16.81 2.68 -25.71
C THR A 599 -16.23 1.56 -24.85
N ALA A 600 -16.87 1.17 -23.76
CA ALA A 600 -16.49 0.04 -22.92
C ALA A 600 -16.24 -1.22 -23.78
N ALA A 601 -17.15 -1.56 -24.67
CA ALA A 601 -17.00 -2.72 -25.57
C ALA A 601 -15.76 -2.63 -26.49
N ALA A 602 -15.38 -1.43 -26.96
CA ALA A 602 -14.18 -1.22 -27.78
C ALA A 602 -12.90 -1.26 -26.94
N ALA A 603 -13.00 -0.98 -25.64
CA ALA A 603 -11.94 -1.15 -24.66
C ALA A 603 -11.73 -2.63 -24.27
N GLY A 604 -12.72 -3.48 -24.46
CA GLY A 604 -12.67 -4.91 -24.11
C GLY A 604 -13.59 -5.29 -22.94
N PHE A 605 -14.35 -4.32 -22.42
CA PHE A 605 -15.27 -4.54 -21.31
C PHE A 605 -16.66 -4.94 -21.83
N GLY A 606 -17.41 -5.74 -21.04
CA GLY A 606 -18.77 -6.16 -21.34
C GLY A 606 -19.76 -4.99 -21.40
N LYS A 607 -21.03 -5.22 -21.12
CA LYS A 607 -22.03 -4.15 -21.05
C LYS A 607 -21.82 -3.33 -19.78
N ALA A 608 -20.93 -2.37 -19.78
CA ALA A 608 -20.88 -1.37 -18.73
C ALA A 608 -22.23 -0.66 -18.67
N ILE A 609 -22.95 -0.80 -17.56
CA ILE A 609 -24.18 -0.03 -17.29
C ILE A 609 -23.73 1.32 -16.76
N LEU A 610 -23.62 2.30 -17.65
CA LEU A 610 -23.38 3.69 -17.27
C LEU A 610 -24.57 4.21 -16.44
N ARG A 611 -24.47 4.20 -15.13
CA ARG A 611 -25.32 4.99 -14.23
C ARG A 611 -24.62 6.30 -13.90
N GLY A 612 -24.61 7.22 -14.84
CA GLY A 612 -24.48 8.64 -14.53
C GLY A 612 -25.89 9.19 -14.29
N GLY A 613 -26.08 10.04 -13.30
CA GLY A 613 -27.36 10.67 -12.98
C GLY A 613 -27.90 11.50 -14.13
N ALA A 614 -28.57 10.88 -15.06
CA ALA A 614 -29.62 11.31 -15.97
C ALA A 614 -29.77 10.25 -17.06
N LYS A 615 -30.93 9.61 -17.13
CA LYS A 615 -31.29 8.71 -18.24
C LYS A 615 -31.22 9.49 -19.57
N THR A 616 -30.11 9.44 -20.26
CA THR A 616 -30.03 9.83 -21.67
C THR A 616 -29.89 8.56 -22.49
N ILE A 617 -31.04 8.04 -22.92
CA ILE A 617 -31.13 7.00 -23.94
C ILE A 617 -30.64 7.62 -25.24
N LEU A 618 -29.42 7.32 -25.67
CA LEU A 618 -28.99 7.54 -27.05
C LEU A 618 -29.75 6.54 -27.94
N ARG A 619 -30.92 6.94 -28.46
CA ARG A 619 -31.54 6.26 -29.59
C ARG A 619 -30.64 6.43 -30.81
N GLY A 620 -30.01 5.34 -31.22
CA GLY A 620 -29.35 5.28 -32.52
C GLY A 620 -30.32 5.64 -33.63
N GLY A 621 -30.08 6.75 -34.28
CA GLY A 621 -30.64 7.04 -35.60
C GLY A 621 -29.73 6.46 -36.66
N ALA A 622 -30.22 5.47 -37.41
CA ALA A 622 -29.69 5.05 -38.72
C ALA A 622 -30.57 5.69 -39.83
N PRO A 623 -30.12 5.65 -41.05
CA PRO A 623 -29.04 6.36 -41.75
C PRO A 623 -29.45 7.69 -42.36
#